data_27e64fba8078e3130c831ddffed98bef
#
_entry.id   27e64fba8078e3130c831ddffed98bef
#
_cell.length_a   1.000
_cell.length_b   1.000
_cell.length_c   1.000
_cell.angle_alpha   90.00
_cell.angle_beta   90.00
_cell.angle_gamma   90.00
#
_symmetry.space_group_name_H-M   'P 1'
#
loop_
_entity.id
_entity.type
_entity.pdbx_description
1 polymer ?
#
loop_
_entity_poly.entity_id
_entity_poly.type
_entity_poly.pdbx_seq_one_letter_code
_entity_poly.pdbx_strand_id
1 'polypeptide(L)'
;ADSIFNKIKRSGHIKNFTGFYWMSKYKNFNQNIHTGRYAIRPNDNVYHVYSRFSRGYQEPMNLTIGSVRTIDRLARSIGKQLMIDSIEIARQLFDSTFQSKLGYDSKTIPCLFIPETYQVYWDMSVDDFFQRMQKEHERFWNNERLARATAIGMTPEEVCTLASIVEEETNNNEEKPLVAGLYINRLQKDMPLQADPTIKFALQDGEHQTNEET
;
A
#
# COMPACT_ATOMS: atom_id res chain seq x y z
N ALA A 1 -9.75 -29.12 6.58
CA ALA A 1 -11.12 -29.04 5.99
C ALA A 1 -12.17 -28.68 7.04
N ASP A 2 -12.28 -29.41 8.13
CA ASP A 2 -13.30 -29.16 9.15
C ASP A 2 -13.18 -27.79 9.82
N SER A 3 -11.97 -27.26 9.95
CA SER A 3 -11.73 -25.92 10.48
C SER A 3 -12.33 -24.81 9.59
N ILE A 4 -12.25 -24.96 8.26
CA ILE A 4 -12.80 -23.97 7.30
C ILE A 4 -14.33 -24.03 7.31
N PHE A 5 -14.91 -25.22 7.26
CA PHE A 5 -16.37 -25.37 7.36
C PHE A 5 -16.92 -24.79 8.66
N ASN A 6 -16.21 -24.99 9.79
CA ASN A 6 -16.60 -24.41 11.06
C ASN A 6 -16.50 -22.87 11.06
N LYS A 7 -15.47 -22.29 10.43
CA LYS A 7 -15.35 -20.83 10.26
C LYS A 7 -16.49 -20.27 9.40
N ILE A 8 -16.79 -20.91 8.27
CA ILE A 8 -17.88 -20.50 7.38
C ILE A 8 -19.24 -20.64 8.09
N LYS A 9 -19.46 -21.72 8.83
CA LYS A 9 -20.69 -21.91 9.62
C LYS A 9 -20.87 -20.83 10.68
N ARG A 10 -19.80 -20.53 11.42
CA ARG A 10 -19.83 -19.51 12.49
C ARG A 10 -20.04 -18.10 11.95
N SER A 11 -19.63 -17.83 10.71
CA SER A 11 -19.84 -16.50 10.10
C SER A 11 -21.32 -16.17 9.90
N GLY A 12 -22.21 -17.17 9.85
CA GLY A 12 -23.65 -16.98 9.68
C GLY A 12 -24.10 -16.44 8.32
N HIS A 13 -23.17 -16.24 7.37
CA HIS A 13 -23.48 -15.61 6.08
C HIS A 13 -24.16 -16.56 5.09
N ILE A 14 -24.03 -17.87 5.28
CA ILE A 14 -24.66 -18.88 4.39
C ILE A 14 -25.94 -19.38 5.02
N LYS A 15 -27.09 -18.95 4.50
CA LYS A 15 -28.42 -19.33 5.01
C LYS A 15 -28.64 -20.84 4.99
N ASN A 16 -28.29 -21.52 3.91
CA ASN A 16 -28.41 -23.00 3.81
C ASN A 16 -27.01 -23.64 3.91
N PHE A 17 -26.44 -23.62 5.11
CA PHE A 17 -25.12 -24.21 5.35
C PHE A 17 -25.11 -25.73 5.11
N THR A 18 -26.20 -26.44 5.43
CA THR A 18 -26.28 -27.90 5.22
C THR A 18 -26.16 -28.26 3.74
N GLY A 19 -26.88 -27.58 2.86
CA GLY A 19 -26.75 -27.74 1.41
C GLY A 19 -25.36 -27.41 0.89
N PHE A 20 -24.75 -26.34 1.39
CA PHE A 20 -23.37 -25.97 1.06
C PHE A 20 -22.38 -27.06 1.50
N TYR A 21 -22.50 -27.59 2.70
CA TYR A 21 -21.63 -28.65 3.23
C TYR A 21 -21.69 -29.92 2.39
N TRP A 22 -22.91 -30.42 2.06
CA TRP A 22 -23.08 -31.62 1.24
C TRP A 22 -22.55 -31.43 -0.19
N MET A 23 -22.84 -30.30 -0.81
CA MET A 23 -22.31 -29.97 -2.15
C MET A 23 -20.77 -29.89 -2.12
N SER A 24 -20.20 -29.27 -1.10
CA SER A 24 -18.77 -29.16 -0.93
C SER A 24 -18.08 -30.50 -0.77
N LYS A 25 -18.67 -31.39 0.00
CA LYS A 25 -18.18 -32.81 0.11
C LYS A 25 -18.27 -33.56 -1.21
N TYR A 26 -19.40 -33.47 -1.87
CA TYR A 26 -19.63 -34.19 -3.15
C TYR A 26 -18.66 -33.73 -4.24
N LYS A 27 -18.33 -32.44 -4.27
CA LYS A 27 -17.46 -31.81 -5.28
C LYS A 27 -15.99 -31.71 -4.85
N ASN A 28 -15.56 -32.42 -3.79
CA ASN A 28 -14.18 -32.40 -3.28
C ASN A 28 -13.63 -30.97 -3.06
N PHE A 29 -14.44 -30.09 -2.46
CA PHE A 29 -14.09 -28.68 -2.19
C PHE A 29 -12.75 -28.53 -1.47
N ASN A 30 -12.36 -29.48 -0.62
CA ASN A 30 -11.11 -29.49 0.11
C ASN A 30 -9.85 -29.42 -0.78
N GLN A 31 -9.95 -29.84 -2.03
CA GLN A 31 -8.86 -29.82 -3.00
C GLN A 31 -8.84 -28.51 -3.82
N ASN A 32 -9.93 -27.73 -3.77
CA ASN A 32 -10.12 -26.53 -4.58
C ASN A 32 -10.48 -25.31 -3.70
N ILE A 33 -9.80 -25.19 -2.54
CA ILE A 33 -10.00 -24.03 -1.67
C ILE A 33 -9.00 -22.96 -2.05
N HIS A 34 -9.51 -21.80 -2.44
CA HIS A 34 -8.71 -20.63 -2.68
C HIS A 34 -8.85 -19.66 -1.50
N THR A 35 -7.72 -19.21 -0.99
CA THR A 35 -7.69 -18.10 -0.02
C THR A 35 -8.20 -16.84 -0.70
N GLY A 36 -8.87 -15.97 0.03
CA GLY A 36 -9.32 -14.70 -0.54
C GLY A 36 -10.52 -14.11 0.15
N ARG A 37 -10.96 -12.98 -0.34
CA ARG A 37 -12.15 -12.26 0.13
C ARG A 37 -13.31 -12.50 -0.83
N TYR A 38 -14.38 -13.09 -0.34
CA TYR A 38 -15.53 -13.47 -1.13
C TYR A 38 -16.79 -12.78 -0.65
N ALA A 39 -17.56 -12.18 -1.55
CA ALA A 39 -18.87 -11.65 -1.22
C ALA A 39 -19.90 -12.77 -1.23
N ILE A 40 -20.79 -12.75 -0.25
CA ILE A 40 -22.02 -13.56 -0.21
C ILE A 40 -23.18 -12.60 -0.26
N ARG A 41 -23.97 -12.67 -1.31
CA ARG A 41 -25.09 -11.75 -1.56
C ARG A 41 -26.41 -12.35 -1.04
N PRO A 42 -27.40 -11.54 -0.67
CA PRO A 42 -28.67 -12.03 -0.13
C PRO A 42 -29.41 -13.03 -1.04
N ASN A 43 -29.24 -12.91 -2.35
CA ASN A 43 -29.88 -13.75 -3.37
C ASN A 43 -28.98 -14.88 -3.90
N ASP A 44 -27.80 -15.08 -3.32
CA ASP A 44 -26.92 -16.16 -3.73
C ASP A 44 -27.52 -17.51 -3.28
N ASN A 45 -27.64 -18.42 -4.23
CA ASN A 45 -27.93 -19.83 -3.91
C ASN A 45 -26.63 -20.57 -3.52
N VAL A 46 -26.79 -21.76 -2.97
CA VAL A 46 -25.67 -22.61 -2.52
C VAL A 46 -24.65 -22.87 -3.63
N TYR A 47 -25.10 -23.08 -4.87
CA TYR A 47 -24.23 -23.32 -6.01
C TYR A 47 -23.39 -22.09 -6.36
N HIS A 48 -23.97 -20.89 -6.32
CA HIS A 48 -23.25 -19.65 -6.60
C HIS A 48 -22.13 -19.42 -5.56
N VAL A 49 -22.44 -19.62 -4.27
CA VAL A 49 -21.47 -19.50 -3.18
C VAL A 49 -20.34 -20.51 -3.34
N TYR A 50 -20.70 -21.77 -3.56
CA TYR A 50 -19.73 -22.85 -3.80
C TYR A 50 -18.83 -22.53 -5.02
N SER A 51 -19.44 -22.17 -6.15
CA SER A 51 -18.71 -21.87 -7.40
C SER A 51 -17.73 -20.71 -7.22
N ARG A 52 -18.14 -19.69 -6.46
CA ARG A 52 -17.29 -18.51 -6.18
C ARG A 52 -16.07 -18.90 -5.34
N PHE A 53 -16.26 -19.71 -4.31
CA PHE A 53 -15.16 -20.16 -3.46
C PHE A 53 -14.23 -21.15 -4.16
N SER A 54 -14.81 -22.12 -4.89
CA SER A 54 -14.04 -23.20 -5.54
C SER A 54 -13.28 -22.74 -6.78
N ARG A 55 -13.70 -21.63 -7.41
CA ARG A 55 -13.04 -21.04 -8.57
C ARG A 55 -12.16 -19.83 -8.22
N GLY A 56 -12.13 -19.43 -6.94
CA GLY A 56 -11.36 -18.29 -6.52
C GLY A 56 -11.88 -16.94 -7.04
N TYR A 57 -13.19 -16.82 -7.31
CA TYR A 57 -13.77 -15.55 -7.78
C TYR A 57 -13.91 -14.56 -6.62
N GLN A 58 -12.78 -13.96 -6.26
CA GLN A 58 -12.69 -12.96 -5.21
C GLN A 58 -13.31 -11.63 -5.63
N GLU A 59 -13.74 -10.84 -4.66
CA GLU A 59 -14.02 -9.43 -4.87
C GLU A 59 -12.80 -8.58 -4.50
N PRO A 60 -12.44 -7.61 -5.35
CA PRO A 60 -11.38 -6.68 -5.01
C PRO A 60 -11.77 -5.85 -3.79
N MET A 61 -10.78 -5.41 -3.04
CA MET A 61 -10.94 -4.50 -1.92
C MET A 61 -10.15 -3.22 -2.14
N ASN A 62 -10.52 -2.18 -1.42
CA ASN A 62 -9.78 -0.94 -1.42
C ASN A 62 -8.60 -1.05 -0.45
N LEU A 63 -7.38 -0.91 -0.99
CA LEU A 63 -6.16 -0.69 -0.24
C LEU A 63 -5.86 0.80 -0.24
N THR A 64 -5.89 1.44 0.92
CA THR A 64 -5.55 2.85 1.04
C THR A 64 -4.11 3.00 1.53
N ILE A 65 -3.29 3.65 0.71
CA ILE A 65 -1.94 4.09 1.06
C ILE A 65 -2.03 5.58 1.36
N GLY A 66 -1.90 5.93 2.63
CA GLY A 66 -1.87 7.32 3.07
C GLY A 66 -0.44 7.88 3.11
N SER A 67 -0.31 9.16 3.45
CA SER A 67 0.98 9.75 3.80
C SER A 67 1.51 9.08 5.07
N VAL A 68 2.72 8.52 5.00
CA VAL A 68 3.38 7.87 6.14
C VAL A 68 4.84 8.31 6.23
N ARG A 69 5.30 8.54 7.46
CA ARG A 69 6.64 9.09 7.71
C ARG A 69 7.75 8.06 7.64
N THR A 70 7.45 6.78 7.87
CA THR A 70 8.48 5.74 7.95
C THR A 70 8.08 4.48 7.20
N ILE A 71 9.07 3.74 6.70
CA ILE A 71 8.89 2.44 6.02
C ILE A 71 8.13 1.46 6.92
N ASP A 72 8.45 1.40 8.22
CA ASP A 72 7.78 0.51 9.18
C ASP A 72 6.29 0.83 9.35
N ARG A 73 5.92 2.11 9.37
CA ARG A 73 4.51 2.51 9.43
C ARG A 73 3.79 2.15 8.13
N LEU A 74 4.45 2.33 6.99
CA LEU A 74 3.91 1.93 5.69
C LEU A 74 3.67 0.42 5.66
N ALA A 75 4.68 -0.39 5.98
CA ALA A 75 4.59 -1.84 5.99
C ALA A 75 3.48 -2.34 6.93
N ARG A 76 3.40 -1.78 8.14
CA ARG A 76 2.32 -2.09 9.11
C ARG A 76 0.93 -1.69 8.60
N SER A 77 0.81 -0.55 7.93
CA SER A 77 -0.46 -0.09 7.35
C SER A 77 -0.96 -1.04 6.26
N ILE A 78 -0.05 -1.52 5.40
CA ILE A 78 -0.36 -2.49 4.33
C ILE A 78 -0.71 -3.85 4.93
N GLY A 79 0.10 -4.38 5.85
CA GLY A 79 -0.12 -5.67 6.50
C GLY A 79 -1.42 -5.75 7.34
N LYS A 80 -1.96 -4.60 7.80
CA LYS A 80 -3.29 -4.54 8.43
C LYS A 80 -4.43 -4.67 7.43
N GLN A 81 -4.22 -4.32 6.18
CA GLN A 81 -5.26 -4.30 5.15
C GLN A 81 -5.23 -5.54 4.26
N LEU A 82 -4.05 -6.11 4.03
CA LEU A 82 -3.83 -7.30 3.18
C LEU A 82 -3.41 -8.51 4.01
N MET A 83 -3.38 -9.68 3.37
CA MET A 83 -2.87 -10.91 3.98
C MET A 83 -1.33 -10.97 4.03
N ILE A 84 -0.66 -9.97 3.51
CA ILE A 84 0.80 -9.91 3.47
C ILE A 84 1.35 -9.63 4.89
N ASP A 85 2.44 -10.32 5.25
CA ASP A 85 3.14 -10.00 6.50
C ASP A 85 3.87 -8.65 6.39
N SER A 86 3.62 -7.77 7.34
CA SER A 86 4.27 -6.46 7.42
C SER A 86 5.79 -6.56 7.56
N ILE A 87 6.29 -7.61 8.20
CA ILE A 87 7.74 -7.87 8.35
C ILE A 87 8.36 -8.17 6.99
N GLU A 88 7.68 -8.94 6.16
CA GLU A 88 8.16 -9.27 4.81
C GLU A 88 8.23 -8.03 3.92
N ILE A 89 7.21 -7.17 3.97
CA ILE A 89 7.22 -5.89 3.25
C ILE A 89 8.37 -5.01 3.73
N ALA A 90 8.52 -4.85 5.05
CA ALA A 90 9.59 -4.04 5.63
C ALA A 90 10.97 -4.56 5.22
N ARG A 91 11.19 -5.88 5.31
CA ARG A 91 12.46 -6.51 4.90
C ARG A 91 12.83 -6.21 3.46
N GLN A 92 11.87 -6.30 2.52
CA GLN A 92 12.15 -5.98 1.12
C GLN A 92 12.41 -4.49 0.92
N LEU A 93 11.69 -3.62 1.63
CA LEU A 93 11.89 -2.17 1.54
C LEU A 93 13.23 -1.70 2.13
N PHE A 94 13.80 -2.42 3.10
CA PHE A 94 15.14 -2.14 3.64
C PHE A 94 16.28 -2.84 2.87
N ASP A 95 15.98 -3.77 1.95
CA ASP A 95 17.00 -4.45 1.14
C ASP A 95 17.53 -3.52 0.04
N SER A 96 18.81 -3.14 0.15
CA SER A 96 19.48 -2.26 -0.81
C SER A 96 19.52 -2.84 -2.23
N THR A 97 19.59 -4.16 -2.37
CA THR A 97 19.56 -4.84 -3.67
C THR A 97 18.20 -4.69 -4.34
N PHE A 98 17.13 -4.86 -3.54
CA PHE A 98 15.76 -4.65 -4.00
C PHE A 98 15.51 -3.19 -4.38
N GLN A 99 15.92 -2.24 -3.54
CA GLN A 99 15.82 -0.80 -3.80
C GLN A 99 16.52 -0.43 -5.12
N SER A 100 17.78 -0.85 -5.30
CA SER A 100 18.57 -0.57 -6.50
C SER A 100 17.96 -1.17 -7.77
N LYS A 101 17.36 -2.37 -7.68
CA LYS A 101 16.64 -3.01 -8.79
C LYS A 101 15.44 -2.18 -9.25
N LEU A 102 14.79 -1.46 -8.35
CA LEU A 102 13.67 -0.58 -8.64
C LEU A 102 14.10 0.85 -9.01
N GLY A 103 15.40 1.16 -8.96
CA GLY A 103 15.94 2.49 -9.25
C GLY A 103 15.90 3.47 -8.07
N TYR A 104 15.74 2.96 -6.85
CA TYR A 104 15.68 3.75 -5.62
C TYR A 104 16.84 3.44 -4.67
N ASP A 105 17.00 4.27 -3.66
CA ASP A 105 17.82 4.04 -2.48
C ASP A 105 16.97 4.10 -1.20
N SER A 106 17.61 4.00 -0.03
CA SER A 106 16.92 4.02 1.27
C SER A 106 16.17 5.33 1.56
N LYS A 107 16.55 6.43 0.93
CA LYS A 107 15.93 7.75 1.09
C LYS A 107 14.76 7.96 0.13
N THR A 108 14.86 7.40 -1.06
CA THR A 108 13.93 7.65 -2.17
C THR A 108 12.90 6.53 -2.37
N ILE A 109 13.11 5.33 -1.82
CA ILE A 109 12.16 4.21 -1.94
C ILE A 109 10.73 4.55 -1.47
N PRO A 110 10.48 5.42 -0.47
CA PRO A 110 9.12 5.83 -0.13
C PRO A 110 8.38 6.53 -1.27
N CYS A 111 9.09 7.19 -2.21
CA CYS A 111 8.50 7.87 -3.36
C CYS A 111 7.83 6.91 -4.37
N LEU A 112 8.15 5.61 -4.30
CA LEU A 112 7.45 4.58 -5.07
C LEU A 112 5.94 4.56 -4.77
N PHE A 113 5.55 4.90 -3.53
CA PHE A 113 4.19 4.75 -3.04
C PHE A 113 3.41 6.06 -3.19
N ILE A 114 2.63 6.18 -4.24
CA ILE A 114 1.74 7.34 -4.40
C ILE A 114 0.57 7.20 -3.42
N PRO A 115 0.31 8.21 -2.56
CA PRO A 115 -0.84 8.19 -1.63
C PRO A 115 -2.15 8.20 -2.41
N GLU A 116 -2.85 7.05 -2.42
CA GLU A 116 -4.10 6.85 -3.15
C GLU A 116 -4.82 5.58 -2.62
N THR A 117 -6.03 5.35 -3.09
CA THR A 117 -6.79 4.13 -2.83
C THR A 117 -6.81 3.23 -4.06
N TYR A 118 -6.26 2.03 -3.91
CA TYR A 118 -6.07 1.05 -4.97
C TYR A 118 -7.03 -0.13 -4.82
N GLN A 119 -7.62 -0.58 -5.92
CA GLN A 119 -8.35 -1.85 -5.92
C GLN A 119 -7.39 -3.00 -6.12
N VAL A 120 -7.35 -3.90 -5.14
CA VAL A 120 -6.45 -5.07 -5.10
C VAL A 120 -7.17 -6.30 -4.55
N TYR A 121 -6.60 -7.48 -4.74
CA TYR A 121 -7.06 -8.68 -4.07
C TYR A 121 -6.40 -8.82 -2.70
N TRP A 122 -7.18 -9.26 -1.70
CA TRP A 122 -6.72 -9.34 -0.31
C TRP A 122 -5.54 -10.28 -0.09
N ASP A 123 -5.44 -11.34 -0.87
CA ASP A 123 -4.42 -12.39 -0.81
C ASP A 123 -3.30 -12.23 -1.84
N MET A 124 -3.15 -11.03 -2.42
CA MET A 124 -2.06 -10.77 -3.37
C MET A 124 -0.70 -11.05 -2.72
N SER A 125 0.26 -11.53 -3.51
CA SER A 125 1.62 -11.74 -3.05
C SER A 125 2.36 -10.42 -2.83
N VAL A 126 3.49 -10.49 -2.10
CA VAL A 126 4.38 -9.33 -1.90
C VAL A 126 4.93 -8.84 -3.24
N ASP A 127 5.31 -9.77 -4.12
CA ASP A 127 5.82 -9.41 -5.45
C ASP A 127 4.76 -8.73 -6.32
N ASP A 128 3.52 -9.25 -6.32
CA ASP A 128 2.41 -8.62 -7.04
C ASP A 128 2.09 -7.23 -6.48
N PHE A 129 2.20 -7.06 -5.17
CA PHE A 129 2.03 -5.77 -4.51
C PHE A 129 3.05 -4.75 -5.01
N PHE A 130 4.34 -5.08 -4.99
CA PHE A 130 5.37 -4.16 -5.47
C PHE A 130 5.27 -3.89 -6.98
N GLN A 131 4.97 -4.90 -7.80
CA GLN A 131 4.72 -4.70 -9.23
C GLN A 131 3.52 -3.77 -9.47
N ARG A 132 2.48 -3.89 -8.65
CA ARG A 132 1.33 -3.00 -8.72
C ARG A 132 1.70 -1.57 -8.36
N MET A 133 2.48 -1.36 -7.30
CA MET A 133 2.94 -0.03 -6.89
C MET A 133 3.81 0.61 -7.96
N GLN A 134 4.71 -0.15 -8.57
CA GLN A 134 5.55 0.33 -9.66
C GLN A 134 4.71 0.80 -10.86
N LYS A 135 3.73 0.01 -11.28
CA LYS A 135 2.80 0.39 -12.38
C LYS A 135 2.00 1.66 -12.05
N GLU A 136 1.54 1.81 -10.81
CA GLU A 136 0.80 3.00 -10.41
C GLU A 136 1.70 4.23 -10.32
N HIS A 137 2.96 4.07 -9.87
CA HIS A 137 3.97 5.12 -9.90
C HIS A 137 4.26 5.57 -11.34
N GLU A 138 4.52 4.63 -12.26
CA GLU A 138 4.75 4.93 -13.69
C GLU A 138 3.53 5.64 -14.32
N ARG A 139 2.32 5.20 -13.96
CA ARG A 139 1.09 5.84 -14.43
C ARG A 139 0.90 7.24 -13.88
N PHE A 140 1.27 7.46 -12.62
CA PHE A 140 1.22 8.78 -11.99
C PHE A 140 2.20 9.73 -12.65
N TRP A 141 3.44 9.33 -12.83
CA TRP A 141 4.50 10.11 -13.48
C TRP A 141 4.41 10.03 -15.02
N ASN A 142 3.26 10.43 -15.55
CA ASN A 142 3.07 10.54 -16.98
C ASN A 142 3.92 11.67 -17.60
N ASN A 143 3.97 11.73 -18.94
CA ASN A 143 4.77 12.71 -19.67
C ASN A 143 4.47 14.15 -19.27
N GLU A 144 3.23 14.49 -18.95
CA GLU A 144 2.83 15.83 -18.54
C GLU A 144 3.44 16.18 -17.17
N ARG A 145 3.34 15.28 -16.17
CA ARG A 145 3.92 15.52 -14.84
C ARG A 145 5.44 15.53 -14.87
N LEU A 146 6.06 14.67 -15.67
CA LEU A 146 7.51 14.69 -15.88
C LEU A 146 7.96 16.02 -16.50
N ALA A 147 7.27 16.52 -17.52
CA ALA A 147 7.57 17.81 -18.12
C ALA A 147 7.43 18.98 -17.13
N ARG A 148 6.41 18.94 -16.25
CA ARG A 148 6.22 19.94 -15.19
C ARG A 148 7.33 19.90 -14.15
N ALA A 149 7.76 18.72 -13.72
CA ALA A 149 8.87 18.56 -12.80
C ALA A 149 10.17 19.11 -13.41
N THR A 150 10.46 18.74 -14.65
CA THR A 150 11.61 19.27 -15.41
C THR A 150 11.58 20.80 -15.55
N ALA A 151 10.39 21.37 -15.77
CA ALA A 151 10.24 22.83 -15.92
C ALA A 151 10.59 23.62 -14.65
N ILE A 152 10.51 23.01 -13.48
CA ILE A 152 10.94 23.59 -12.20
C ILE A 152 12.34 23.10 -11.77
N GLY A 153 13.03 22.31 -12.63
CA GLY A 153 14.38 21.82 -12.37
C GLY A 153 14.46 20.69 -11.34
N MET A 154 13.40 19.90 -11.17
CA MET A 154 13.32 18.85 -10.16
C MET A 154 13.08 17.47 -10.77
N THR A 155 13.65 16.44 -10.15
CA THR A 155 13.31 15.03 -10.44
C THR A 155 11.97 14.64 -9.78
N PRO A 156 11.34 13.52 -10.19
CA PRO A 156 10.16 12.98 -9.52
C PRO A 156 10.33 12.76 -8.02
N GLU A 157 11.50 12.27 -7.60
CA GLU A 157 11.83 12.00 -6.20
C GLU A 157 11.98 13.30 -5.39
N GLU A 158 12.58 14.33 -5.99
CA GLU A 158 12.69 15.65 -5.37
C GLU A 158 11.31 16.30 -5.21
N VAL A 159 10.45 16.19 -6.22
CA VAL A 159 9.05 16.65 -6.12
C VAL A 159 8.29 15.90 -5.04
N CYS A 160 8.45 14.58 -4.97
CA CYS A 160 7.83 13.76 -3.93
C CYS A 160 8.31 14.17 -2.53
N THR A 161 9.61 14.37 -2.37
CA THR A 161 10.21 14.82 -1.10
C THR A 161 9.69 16.20 -0.71
N LEU A 162 9.66 17.15 -1.62
CA LEU A 162 9.13 18.48 -1.36
C LEU A 162 7.63 18.44 -1.01
N ALA A 163 6.86 17.63 -1.72
CA ALA A 163 5.44 17.44 -1.45
C ALA A 163 5.19 16.88 -0.03
N SER A 164 6.05 15.98 0.44
CA SER A 164 5.95 15.45 1.80
C SER A 164 6.22 16.51 2.87
N ILE A 165 7.14 17.44 2.62
CA ILE A 165 7.41 18.58 3.50
C ILE A 165 6.21 19.53 3.53
N VAL A 166 5.65 19.86 2.37
CA VAL A 166 4.47 20.73 2.25
C VAL A 166 3.26 20.12 2.96
N GLU A 167 3.07 18.82 2.86
CA GLU A 167 1.96 18.09 3.53
C GLU A 167 2.05 18.17 5.06
N GLU A 168 3.27 18.14 5.61
CA GLU A 168 3.51 18.26 7.04
C GLU A 168 3.45 19.72 7.55
N GLU A 169 3.62 20.70 6.67
CA GLU A 169 3.62 22.12 7.01
C GLU A 169 2.21 22.67 7.17
N THR A 170 1.28 22.24 6.29
CA THR A 170 -0.11 22.71 6.34
C THR A 170 -1.11 21.64 5.94
N ASN A 171 -2.22 21.57 6.70
CA ASN A 171 -3.38 20.74 6.36
C ASN A 171 -4.36 21.46 5.41
N ASN A 172 -4.13 22.76 5.14
CA ASN A 172 -5.01 23.54 4.27
C ASN A 172 -4.60 23.39 2.80
N ASN A 173 -5.43 22.75 2.00
CA ASN A 173 -5.15 22.51 0.58
C ASN A 173 -5.01 23.81 -0.25
N GLU A 174 -5.61 24.92 0.19
CA GLU A 174 -5.47 26.21 -0.49
C GLU A 174 -4.11 26.87 -0.23
N GLU A 175 -3.47 26.55 0.90
CA GLU A 175 -2.15 27.08 1.26
C GLU A 175 -0.99 26.26 0.64
N LYS A 176 -1.21 24.96 0.40
CA LYS A 176 -0.17 24.06 -0.14
C LYS A 176 0.55 24.61 -1.38
N PRO A 177 -0.14 25.19 -2.38
CA PRO A 177 0.55 25.79 -3.54
C PRO A 177 1.44 26.97 -3.18
N LEU A 178 1.07 27.80 -2.20
CA LEU A 178 1.85 28.94 -1.74
C LEU A 178 3.10 28.48 -1.00
N VAL A 179 2.98 27.51 -0.10
CA VAL A 179 4.09 26.89 0.64
C VAL A 179 5.05 26.20 -0.32
N ALA A 180 4.53 25.42 -1.28
CA ALA A 180 5.35 24.78 -2.31
C ALA A 180 6.12 25.82 -3.15
N GLY A 181 5.46 26.89 -3.59
CA GLY A 181 6.10 27.99 -4.32
C GLY A 181 7.19 28.69 -3.51
N LEU A 182 6.98 28.91 -2.21
CA LEU A 182 7.99 29.45 -1.33
C LEU A 182 9.25 28.56 -1.28
N TYR A 183 9.08 27.27 -1.11
CA TYR A 183 10.20 26.32 -1.01
C TYR A 183 10.94 26.17 -2.35
N ILE A 184 10.22 26.11 -3.47
CA ILE A 184 10.83 26.09 -4.81
C ILE A 184 11.68 27.34 -5.03
N ASN A 185 11.16 28.54 -4.67
CA ASN A 185 11.91 29.78 -4.79
C ASN A 185 13.16 29.79 -3.89
N ARG A 186 13.12 29.20 -2.69
CA ARG A 186 14.29 29.07 -1.82
C ARG A 186 15.33 28.13 -2.44
N LEU A 187 14.93 26.98 -2.94
CA LEU A 187 15.83 26.05 -3.62
C LEU A 187 16.53 26.69 -4.83
N GLN A 188 15.78 27.43 -5.67
CA GLN A 188 16.32 28.11 -6.83
C GLN A 188 17.34 29.24 -6.47
N LYS A 189 17.32 29.71 -5.22
CA LYS A 189 18.24 30.74 -4.70
C LYS A 189 19.30 30.15 -3.77
N ASP A 190 19.49 28.84 -3.75
CA ASP A 190 20.39 28.12 -2.85
C ASP A 190 20.18 28.47 -1.35
N MET A 191 18.92 28.77 -0.98
CA MET A 191 18.55 29.11 0.40
C MET A 191 18.07 27.84 1.14
N PRO A 192 18.42 27.68 2.43
CA PRO A 192 17.87 26.61 3.26
C PRO A 192 16.35 26.70 3.34
N LEU A 193 15.66 25.54 3.31
CA LEU A 193 14.19 25.49 3.41
C LEU A 193 13.67 26.05 4.74
N GLN A 194 14.40 25.81 5.86
CA GLN A 194 14.00 26.20 7.21
C GLN A 194 12.60 25.70 7.58
N ALA A 195 12.29 24.47 7.18
CA ALA A 195 11.03 23.82 7.43
C ALA A 195 11.12 23.01 8.75
N ASP A 196 10.29 23.33 9.74
CA ASP A 196 10.24 22.64 11.03
C ASP A 196 10.03 21.11 10.90
N PRO A 197 9.20 20.61 9.96
CA PRO A 197 9.05 19.18 9.74
C PRO A 197 10.34 18.44 9.42
N THR A 198 11.27 19.07 8.69
CA THR A 198 12.56 18.45 8.33
C THR A 198 13.47 18.27 9.54
N ILE A 199 13.47 19.23 10.46
CA ILE A 199 14.23 19.15 11.71
C ILE A 199 13.67 18.03 12.59
N LYS A 200 12.36 17.98 12.75
CA LYS A 200 11.67 16.92 13.52
C LYS A 200 11.94 15.52 12.95
N PHE A 201 11.97 15.39 11.62
CA PHE A 201 12.28 14.12 10.96
C PHE A 201 13.72 13.70 11.23
N ALA A 202 14.69 14.60 11.08
CA ALA A 202 16.11 14.34 11.32
C ALA A 202 16.40 13.96 12.79
N LEU A 203 15.71 14.58 13.75
CA LEU A 203 15.87 14.25 15.18
C LEU A 203 15.28 12.86 15.52
N GLN A 204 14.20 12.44 14.88
CA GLN A 204 13.63 11.11 15.11
C GLN A 204 14.52 9.99 14.53
N ASP A 205 15.21 10.21 13.42
CA ASP A 205 16.20 9.27 12.89
C ASP A 205 17.43 9.16 13.84
N GLY A 206 17.80 10.21 14.55
CA GLY A 206 18.88 10.20 15.53
C GLY A 206 18.55 9.35 16.79
N GLU A 207 17.29 9.28 17.20
CA GLU A 207 16.87 8.46 18.35
C GLU A 207 16.87 6.95 18.04
N HIS A 208 16.68 6.54 16.80
CA HIS A 208 16.75 5.13 16.40
C HIS A 208 18.18 4.61 16.31
N GLN A 209 19.17 5.43 15.98
CA GLN A 209 20.57 5.03 15.92
C GLN A 209 21.19 4.84 17.32
N THR A 210 20.70 5.54 18.34
CA THR A 210 21.22 5.41 19.73
C THR A 210 20.68 4.19 20.49
N ASN A 211 19.61 3.54 20.02
CA ASN A 211 19.04 2.36 20.65
C ASN A 211 19.58 1.02 20.11
N GLU A 212 20.40 1.04 19.05
CA GLU A 212 21.06 -0.17 18.52
C GLU A 212 22.50 -0.37 19.06
N GLU A 213 23.05 0.58 19.82
CA GLU A 213 24.40 0.49 20.42
C GLU A 213 24.39 0.22 21.95
N THR A 214 23.26 -0.13 22.53
CA THR A 214 23.15 -0.57 23.94
C THR A 214 22.55 -1.95 24.05
#